data_7cfe5a3b744b503d9b852144daa475c1
#
_entry.id   7cfe5a3b744b503d9b852144daa475c1
#
_cell.length_a   1.000
_cell.length_b   1.000
_cell.length_c   1.000
_cell.angle_alpha   90.00
_cell.angle_beta   90.00
_cell.angle_gamma   90.00
#
_symmetry.space_group_name_H-M   'P 1'
#
loop_
_entity.id
_entity.type
_entity.pdbx_description
1 polymer ?
#
loop_
_entity_poly.entity_id
_entity_poly.type
_entity_poly.pdbx_seq_one_letter_code
_entity_poly.pdbx_strand_id
1 'polypeptide(L)'
;MIQAFAFRDSRGQPVPAAEVIEQAGPDGETSYTWNGQPVTREYGKIGKSLKNMVTPDDMFQAYGADTFRVYEMSMGPLDLSRPWETRAVVGAQRFLQRLWRNVIDEVSGEVLVTNDAPDEATNRLLHKTIDALQTDFDGLRFNTAIARLIEFNNALTKLPNVPREAAEALVVMTAPLAPHIAEELWAKLGHSETLTFVDFPQADPALLVDDTVTCVVQVQGKVRDRLEVAADISEEDLQAQALASDKIKAALAGKVVRKIIVRPPNLVNIVAG
;
A
#
# COMPACT_ATOMS: atom_id res chain seq x y z
N MET A 1 -19.25 -3.18 -8.24
CA MET A 1 -20.24 -2.10 -7.95
C MET A 1 -19.98 -1.55 -6.55
N ILE A 2 -20.02 -0.23 -6.38
CA ILE A 2 -19.97 0.39 -5.05
C ILE A 2 -21.35 0.29 -4.40
N GLN A 3 -21.38 -0.11 -3.15
CA GLN A 3 -22.57 -0.25 -2.32
C GLN A 3 -22.41 0.59 -1.05
N ALA A 4 -23.49 0.83 -0.31
CA ALA A 4 -23.41 1.54 0.96
C ALA A 4 -24.37 0.93 1.99
N PHE A 5 -24.13 1.25 3.25
CA PHE A 5 -25.07 0.92 4.31
C PHE A 5 -26.26 1.88 4.27
N ALA A 6 -27.46 1.33 4.41
CA ALA A 6 -28.68 2.06 4.66
C ALA A 6 -29.14 1.75 6.08
N PHE A 7 -29.96 2.64 6.64
CA PHE A 7 -30.48 2.50 8.00
C PHE A 7 -31.99 2.66 8.02
N ARG A 8 -32.64 1.89 8.88
CA ARG A 8 -34.10 1.94 9.04
C ARG A 8 -34.48 2.16 10.49
N ASP A 9 -35.54 2.98 10.68
CA ASP A 9 -36.17 3.16 11.98
C ASP A 9 -37.01 1.92 12.42
N SER A 10 -37.57 1.95 13.60
CA SER A 10 -38.38 0.85 14.14
C SER A 10 -39.65 0.54 13.32
N ARG A 11 -40.07 1.43 12.43
CA ARG A 11 -41.18 1.25 11.48
C ARG A 11 -40.73 0.72 10.12
N GLY A 12 -39.42 0.45 9.95
CA GLY A 12 -38.84 0.02 8.68
C GLY A 12 -38.64 1.14 7.66
N GLN A 13 -38.80 2.42 8.06
CA GLN A 13 -38.63 3.55 7.15
C GLN A 13 -37.12 3.93 7.01
N PRO A 14 -36.63 4.21 5.79
CA PRO A 14 -35.24 4.64 5.58
C PRO A 14 -34.98 5.98 6.27
N VAL A 15 -33.88 6.06 7.01
CA VAL A 15 -33.40 7.29 7.65
C VAL A 15 -32.10 7.76 6.95
N PRO A 16 -31.80 9.07 6.99
CA PRO A 16 -30.58 9.58 6.36
C PRO A 16 -29.32 8.97 6.97
N ALA A 17 -28.53 8.26 6.16
CA ALA A 17 -27.33 7.57 6.64
C ALA A 17 -26.27 8.54 7.23
N ALA A 18 -26.22 9.76 6.70
CA ALA A 18 -25.30 10.81 7.19
C ALA A 18 -25.65 11.33 8.61
N GLU A 19 -26.87 11.14 9.07
CA GLU A 19 -27.34 11.58 10.39
C GLU A 19 -27.26 10.47 11.45
N VAL A 20 -26.91 9.25 11.05
CA VAL A 20 -26.82 8.11 11.96
C VAL A 20 -25.53 8.19 12.76
N ILE A 21 -25.67 8.07 14.08
CA ILE A 21 -24.55 8.04 15.02
C ILE A 21 -24.19 6.57 15.27
N GLU A 22 -22.92 6.25 15.03
CA GLU A 22 -22.32 4.97 15.31
C GLU A 22 -21.63 5.01 16.68
N GLN A 23 -21.89 4.04 17.54
CA GLN A 23 -21.28 3.93 18.86
C GLN A 23 -20.75 2.51 19.08
N ALA A 24 -19.46 2.43 19.42
CA ALA A 24 -18.85 1.16 19.84
C ALA A 24 -19.27 0.86 21.29
N GLY A 25 -19.85 -0.30 21.50
CA GLY A 25 -20.18 -0.81 22.84
C GLY A 25 -18.95 -1.43 23.53
N PRO A 26 -19.03 -1.63 24.87
CA PRO A 26 -17.94 -2.20 25.65
C PRO A 26 -17.56 -3.63 25.24
N ASP A 27 -18.48 -4.37 24.64
CA ASP A 27 -18.29 -5.76 24.19
C ASP A 27 -17.82 -5.86 22.72
N GLY A 28 -17.46 -4.72 22.09
CA GLY A 28 -17.05 -4.67 20.69
C GLY A 28 -18.22 -4.67 19.69
N GLU A 29 -19.47 -4.73 20.16
CA GLU A 29 -20.65 -4.56 19.32
C GLU A 29 -20.85 -3.09 18.96
N THR A 30 -21.22 -2.84 17.70
CA THR A 30 -21.51 -1.49 17.21
C THR A 30 -23.00 -1.26 17.18
N SER A 31 -23.48 -0.22 17.86
CA SER A 31 -24.86 0.24 17.82
C SER A 31 -25.03 1.48 16.95
N TYR A 32 -26.21 1.65 16.40
CA TYR A 32 -26.57 2.74 15.49
C TYR A 32 -27.81 3.45 16.01
N THR A 33 -27.77 4.78 16.07
CA THR A 33 -28.90 5.59 16.51
C THR A 33 -29.14 6.75 15.55
N TRP A 34 -30.41 7.11 15.39
CA TRP A 34 -30.86 8.30 14.68
C TRP A 34 -31.85 9.05 15.54
N ASN A 35 -31.63 10.34 15.79
CA ASN A 35 -32.41 11.16 16.74
C ASN A 35 -32.57 10.49 18.12
N GLY A 36 -31.51 9.83 18.59
CA GLY A 36 -31.50 9.13 19.87
C GLY A 36 -32.29 7.82 19.90
N GLN A 37 -32.85 7.37 18.77
CA GLN A 37 -33.55 6.10 18.65
C GLN A 37 -32.72 5.04 17.94
N PRO A 38 -32.78 3.77 18.37
CA PRO A 38 -32.06 2.70 17.68
C PRO A 38 -32.55 2.54 16.23
N VAL A 39 -31.58 2.29 15.33
CA VAL A 39 -31.85 1.98 13.92
C VAL A 39 -31.15 0.69 13.52
N THR A 40 -31.69 -0.02 12.54
CA THR A 40 -31.09 -1.23 11.97
C THR A 40 -30.31 -0.90 10.73
N ARG A 41 -29.09 -1.49 10.59
CA ARG A 41 -28.24 -1.33 9.43
C ARG A 41 -28.48 -2.44 8.42
N GLU A 42 -28.64 -2.09 7.16
CA GLU A 42 -28.70 -3.01 6.03
C GLU A 42 -27.64 -2.64 4.98
N TYR A 43 -27.09 -3.63 4.29
CA TYR A 43 -26.11 -3.44 3.24
C TYR A 43 -26.75 -3.63 1.87
N GLY A 44 -26.51 -2.69 0.96
CA GLY A 44 -27.11 -2.74 -0.36
C GLY A 44 -26.65 -1.65 -1.31
N LYS A 45 -27.44 -1.43 -2.34
CA LYS A 45 -27.14 -0.39 -3.36
C LYS A 45 -27.25 1.02 -2.77
N ILE A 46 -26.49 1.94 -3.36
CA ILE A 46 -26.66 3.38 -3.11
C ILE A 46 -27.90 3.87 -3.84
N GLY A 47 -28.76 4.63 -3.15
CA GLY A 47 -29.97 5.17 -3.79
C GLY A 47 -30.71 6.21 -2.95
N LYS A 48 -31.38 7.14 -3.65
CA LYS A 48 -32.16 8.21 -3.01
C LYS A 48 -33.24 7.69 -2.09
N SER A 49 -33.93 6.61 -2.50
CA SER A 49 -34.99 5.98 -1.71
C SER A 49 -34.48 5.36 -0.42
N LEU A 50 -33.22 4.99 -0.35
CA LEU A 50 -32.56 4.42 0.83
C LEU A 50 -31.89 5.49 1.70
N LYS A 51 -31.86 6.74 1.25
CA LYS A 51 -31.25 7.88 1.94
C LYS A 51 -29.76 7.64 2.34
N ASN A 52 -29.05 6.83 1.55
CA ASN A 52 -27.65 6.46 1.76
C ASN A 52 -26.75 6.97 0.62
N MET A 53 -27.18 8.03 -0.06
CA MET A 53 -26.40 8.60 -1.16
C MET A 53 -25.13 9.29 -0.65
N VAL A 54 -24.05 9.05 -1.39
CA VAL A 54 -22.83 9.85 -1.37
C VAL A 54 -22.68 10.40 -2.78
N THR A 55 -22.61 11.72 -2.92
CA THR A 55 -22.46 12.34 -4.23
C THR A 55 -20.99 12.65 -4.52
N PRO A 56 -20.52 12.52 -5.78
CA PRO A 56 -19.17 12.94 -6.14
C PRO A 56 -18.89 14.40 -5.79
N ASP A 57 -19.87 15.28 -5.99
CA ASP A 57 -19.73 16.71 -5.70
C ASP A 57 -19.40 17.00 -4.23
N ASP A 58 -20.09 16.30 -3.29
CA ASP A 58 -19.81 16.42 -1.87
C ASP A 58 -18.37 15.96 -1.54
N MET A 59 -17.92 14.88 -2.20
CA MET A 59 -16.58 14.35 -2.02
C MET A 59 -15.51 15.27 -2.62
N PHE A 60 -15.77 15.85 -3.78
CA PHE A 60 -14.86 16.81 -4.40
C PHE A 60 -14.70 18.07 -3.56
N GLN A 61 -15.78 18.58 -2.97
CA GLN A 61 -15.71 19.73 -2.06
C GLN A 61 -14.98 19.42 -0.75
N ALA A 62 -15.19 18.22 -0.20
CA ALA A 62 -14.62 17.85 1.09
C ALA A 62 -13.16 17.38 1.01
N TYR A 63 -12.77 16.68 -0.05
CA TYR A 63 -11.48 15.97 -0.14
C TYR A 63 -10.69 16.23 -1.43
N GLY A 64 -11.31 16.82 -2.45
CA GLY A 64 -10.72 17.01 -3.77
C GLY A 64 -10.93 15.80 -4.70
N ALA A 65 -10.90 16.08 -6.01
CA ALA A 65 -11.18 15.08 -7.05
C ALA A 65 -10.14 13.94 -7.06
N ASP A 66 -8.85 14.27 -6.89
CA ASP A 66 -7.79 13.26 -6.88
C ASP A 66 -7.91 12.28 -5.71
N THR A 67 -8.25 12.78 -4.53
CA THR A 67 -8.49 11.93 -3.35
C THR A 67 -9.64 10.95 -3.61
N PHE A 68 -10.72 11.43 -4.19
CA PHE A 68 -11.88 10.61 -4.54
C PHE A 68 -11.50 9.52 -5.55
N ARG A 69 -10.79 9.88 -6.64
CA ARG A 69 -10.31 8.94 -7.66
C ARG A 69 -9.42 7.85 -7.07
N VAL A 70 -8.42 8.25 -6.28
CA VAL A 70 -7.51 7.29 -5.61
C VAL A 70 -8.30 6.37 -4.68
N TYR A 71 -9.25 6.91 -3.91
CA TYR A 71 -10.05 6.09 -3.00
C TYR A 71 -10.91 5.07 -3.77
N GLU A 72 -11.64 5.47 -4.81
CA GLU A 72 -12.47 4.55 -5.60
C GLU A 72 -11.66 3.40 -6.20
N MET A 73 -10.50 3.73 -6.77
CA MET A 73 -9.61 2.72 -7.36
C MET A 73 -8.92 1.83 -6.31
N SER A 74 -8.77 2.30 -5.06
CA SER A 74 -8.14 1.55 -3.96
C SER A 74 -9.05 0.55 -3.26
N MET A 75 -10.37 0.67 -3.42
CA MET A 75 -11.35 -0.11 -2.65
C MET A 75 -11.25 -1.63 -2.87
N GLY A 76 -10.68 -2.08 -3.98
CA GLY A 76 -10.49 -3.50 -4.31
C GLY A 76 -10.59 -3.77 -5.81
N PRO A 77 -10.59 -5.05 -6.22
CA PRO A 77 -10.75 -5.43 -7.62
C PRO A 77 -12.01 -4.84 -8.25
N LEU A 78 -11.92 -4.40 -9.51
CA LEU A 78 -13.00 -3.70 -10.22
C LEU A 78 -14.26 -4.56 -10.45
N ASP A 79 -14.13 -5.87 -10.46
CA ASP A 79 -15.20 -6.85 -10.67
C ASP A 79 -15.98 -7.16 -9.38
N LEU A 80 -15.50 -6.75 -8.22
CA LEU A 80 -16.13 -7.00 -6.93
C LEU A 80 -16.94 -5.80 -6.43
N SER A 81 -18.04 -6.10 -5.74
CA SER A 81 -18.81 -5.09 -5.00
C SER A 81 -18.12 -4.77 -3.67
N ARG A 82 -18.03 -3.48 -3.34
CA ARG A 82 -17.39 -2.99 -2.12
C ARG A 82 -18.28 -1.97 -1.41
N PRO A 83 -18.29 -1.96 -0.08
CA PRO A 83 -19.00 -0.94 0.68
C PRO A 83 -18.26 0.40 0.58
N TRP A 84 -19.03 1.46 0.37
CA TRP A 84 -18.54 2.81 0.55
C TRP A 84 -18.28 3.08 2.04
N GLU A 85 -17.09 3.60 2.33
CA GLU A 85 -16.67 3.94 3.69
C GLU A 85 -16.02 5.34 3.68
N THR A 86 -16.80 6.37 3.96
CA THR A 86 -16.33 7.77 3.91
C THR A 86 -15.09 8.01 4.77
N ARG A 87 -14.97 7.34 5.92
CA ARG A 87 -13.80 7.47 6.80
C ARG A 87 -12.51 6.98 6.15
N ALA A 88 -12.61 6.00 5.25
CA ALA A 88 -11.45 5.45 4.55
C ALA A 88 -10.89 6.38 3.45
N VAL A 89 -11.71 7.36 2.98
CA VAL A 89 -11.26 8.40 2.03
C VAL A 89 -10.06 9.17 2.57
N VAL A 90 -10.00 9.39 3.88
CA VAL A 90 -8.88 10.07 4.55
C VAL A 90 -7.53 9.35 4.32
N GLY A 91 -7.55 8.04 4.12
CA GLY A 91 -6.35 7.27 3.76
C GLY A 91 -5.75 7.70 2.43
N ALA A 92 -6.59 7.86 1.41
CA ALA A 92 -6.18 8.36 0.10
C ALA A 92 -5.69 9.82 0.16
N GLN A 93 -6.38 10.66 0.93
CA GLN A 93 -5.95 12.05 1.15
C GLN A 93 -4.56 12.13 1.80
N ARG A 94 -4.31 11.31 2.83
CA ARG A 94 -2.99 11.25 3.50
C ARG A 94 -1.87 10.78 2.57
N PHE A 95 -2.16 9.88 1.64
CA PHE A 95 -1.20 9.47 0.61
C PHE A 95 -0.80 10.67 -0.26
N LEU A 96 -1.76 11.42 -0.81
CA LEU A 96 -1.48 12.57 -1.66
C LEU A 96 -0.80 13.71 -0.89
N GLN A 97 -1.21 13.98 0.35
CA GLN A 97 -0.52 14.95 1.21
C GLN A 97 0.93 14.58 1.50
N ARG A 98 1.22 13.27 1.67
CA ARG A 98 2.59 12.81 1.87
C ARG A 98 3.40 12.88 0.59
N LEU A 99 2.80 12.57 -0.57
CA LEU A 99 3.41 12.76 -1.88
C LEU A 99 3.84 14.23 -2.05
N TRP A 100 2.94 15.16 -1.75
CA TRP A 100 3.23 16.59 -1.79
C TRP A 100 4.45 16.94 -0.91
N ARG A 101 4.44 16.53 0.36
CA ARG A 101 5.52 16.82 1.32
C ARG A 101 6.86 16.19 1.01
N ASN A 102 6.89 15.12 0.25
CA ASN A 102 8.16 14.54 -0.25
C ASN A 102 8.82 15.42 -1.30
N VAL A 103 8.08 16.31 -1.95
CA VAL A 103 8.56 17.15 -3.05
C VAL A 103 8.64 18.62 -2.65
N ILE A 104 7.65 19.12 -1.89
CA ILE A 104 7.46 20.55 -1.59
C ILE A 104 7.40 20.76 -0.08
N ASP A 105 8.14 21.76 0.40
CA ASP A 105 7.96 22.29 1.76
C ASP A 105 6.65 23.06 1.85
N GLU A 106 5.77 22.64 2.75
CA GLU A 106 4.42 23.24 2.90
C GLU A 106 4.46 24.67 3.43
N VAL A 107 5.56 25.09 4.06
CA VAL A 107 5.69 26.42 4.67
C VAL A 107 6.31 27.42 3.69
N SER A 108 7.45 27.06 3.09
CA SER A 108 8.17 27.92 2.16
C SER A 108 7.69 27.82 0.72
N GLY A 109 7.06 26.67 0.35
CA GLY A 109 6.71 26.35 -1.04
C GLY A 109 7.91 25.94 -1.90
N GLU A 110 9.08 25.76 -1.30
CA GLU A 110 10.30 25.38 -2.01
C GLU A 110 10.35 23.88 -2.33
N VAL A 111 11.06 23.53 -3.40
CA VAL A 111 11.30 22.15 -3.81
C VAL A 111 12.36 21.53 -2.91
N LEU A 112 12.02 20.41 -2.28
CA LEU A 112 12.90 19.71 -1.32
C LEU A 112 13.81 18.65 -1.95
N VAL A 113 13.53 18.22 -3.20
CA VAL A 113 14.28 17.12 -3.84
C VAL A 113 15.72 17.52 -4.15
N THR A 114 16.62 16.55 -4.07
CA THR A 114 18.06 16.73 -4.39
C THR A 114 18.39 16.11 -5.75
N ASN A 115 19.45 16.62 -6.39
CA ASN A 115 19.93 16.06 -7.65
C ASN A 115 20.95 14.91 -7.44
N ASP A 116 21.11 14.45 -6.22
CA ASP A 116 21.92 13.29 -5.92
C ASP A 116 21.27 12.03 -6.47
N ALA A 117 22.07 11.10 -6.96
CA ALA A 117 21.55 9.80 -7.36
C ALA A 117 20.95 9.06 -6.15
N PRO A 118 19.86 8.29 -6.32
CA PRO A 118 19.33 7.44 -5.26
C PRO A 118 20.39 6.42 -4.81
N ASP A 119 20.41 6.08 -3.53
CA ASP A 119 21.22 4.96 -3.06
C ASP A 119 20.75 3.64 -3.68
N GLU A 120 21.57 2.60 -3.60
CA GLU A 120 21.29 1.32 -4.25
C GLU A 120 19.95 0.72 -3.81
N ALA A 121 19.61 0.80 -2.53
CA ALA A 121 18.36 0.26 -2.00
C ALA A 121 17.15 1.02 -2.54
N THR A 122 17.22 2.35 -2.56
CA THR A 122 16.17 3.22 -3.11
C THR A 122 16.04 3.02 -4.63
N ASN A 123 17.15 2.89 -5.35
CA ASN A 123 17.17 2.66 -6.78
C ASN A 123 16.53 1.30 -7.14
N ARG A 124 16.94 0.24 -6.48
CA ARG A 124 16.31 -1.09 -6.65
C ARG A 124 14.81 -1.06 -6.33
N LEU A 125 14.40 -0.39 -5.24
CA LEU A 125 13.00 -0.25 -4.88
C LEU A 125 12.22 0.52 -5.94
N LEU A 126 12.77 1.61 -6.50
CA LEU A 126 12.19 2.38 -7.59
C LEU A 126 11.91 1.48 -8.80
N HIS A 127 12.92 0.78 -9.31
CA HIS A 127 12.77 -0.04 -10.50
C HIS A 127 11.83 -1.24 -10.30
N LYS A 128 11.85 -1.89 -9.14
CA LYS A 128 10.85 -2.92 -8.78
C LYS A 128 9.44 -2.35 -8.70
N THR A 129 9.29 -1.11 -8.22
CA THR A 129 7.98 -0.44 -8.18
C THR A 129 7.49 -0.14 -9.59
N ILE A 130 8.34 0.37 -10.47
CA ILE A 130 7.99 0.65 -11.88
C ILE A 130 7.49 -0.62 -12.58
N ASP A 131 8.26 -1.71 -12.53
CA ASP A 131 7.91 -2.99 -13.16
C ASP A 131 6.57 -3.56 -12.63
N ALA A 132 6.42 -3.55 -11.31
CA ALA A 132 5.21 -4.05 -10.67
C ALA A 132 3.99 -3.18 -10.98
N LEU A 133 4.14 -1.85 -11.07
CA LEU A 133 3.06 -0.93 -11.44
C LEU A 133 2.65 -1.08 -12.90
N GLN A 134 3.61 -1.22 -13.83
CA GLN A 134 3.31 -1.52 -15.22
C GLN A 134 2.43 -2.77 -15.33
N THR A 135 2.85 -3.85 -14.66
CA THR A 135 2.09 -5.11 -14.62
C THR A 135 0.70 -4.95 -13.99
N ASP A 136 0.56 -4.13 -12.95
CA ASP A 136 -0.72 -3.91 -12.27
C ASP A 136 -1.66 -3.02 -13.12
N PHE A 137 -1.15 -2.00 -13.80
CA PHE A 137 -1.95 -1.16 -14.69
C PHE A 137 -2.41 -1.94 -15.93
N ASP A 138 -1.54 -2.72 -16.57
CA ASP A 138 -1.89 -3.59 -17.69
C ASP A 138 -2.97 -4.62 -17.31
N GLY A 139 -2.92 -5.10 -16.06
CA GLY A 139 -3.90 -6.02 -15.50
C GLY A 139 -5.14 -5.36 -14.89
N LEU A 140 -5.31 -4.03 -14.99
CA LEU A 140 -6.38 -3.24 -14.35
C LEU A 140 -6.50 -3.48 -12.83
N ARG A 141 -5.38 -3.79 -12.18
CA ARG A 141 -5.29 -4.01 -10.72
C ARG A 141 -4.96 -2.73 -9.98
N PHE A 142 -5.80 -1.70 -10.14
CA PHE A 142 -5.55 -0.37 -9.59
C PHE A 142 -5.39 -0.34 -8.07
N ASN A 143 -6.14 -1.19 -7.35
CA ASN A 143 -6.01 -1.29 -5.90
C ASN A 143 -4.61 -1.78 -5.47
N THR A 144 -4.02 -2.71 -6.19
CA THR A 144 -2.65 -3.18 -5.96
C THR A 144 -1.64 -2.10 -6.35
N ALA A 145 -1.84 -1.45 -7.50
CA ALA A 145 -1.02 -0.34 -7.95
C ALA A 145 -0.96 0.79 -6.89
N ILE A 146 -2.11 1.19 -6.35
CA ILE A 146 -2.17 2.22 -5.29
C ILE A 146 -1.43 1.79 -4.03
N ALA A 147 -1.54 0.52 -3.61
CA ALA A 147 -0.80 0.01 -2.47
C ALA A 147 0.72 0.13 -2.68
N ARG A 148 1.22 -0.21 -3.87
CA ARG A 148 2.65 -0.06 -4.23
C ARG A 148 3.11 1.39 -4.26
N LEU A 149 2.28 2.30 -4.81
CA LEU A 149 2.57 3.74 -4.78
C LEU A 149 2.67 4.26 -3.35
N ILE A 150 1.78 3.82 -2.46
CA ILE A 150 1.82 4.18 -1.03
C ILE A 150 3.07 3.63 -0.36
N GLU A 151 3.46 2.39 -0.64
CA GLU A 151 4.68 1.77 -0.10
C GLU A 151 5.93 2.53 -0.54
N PHE A 152 6.05 2.83 -1.83
CA PHE A 152 7.19 3.59 -2.36
C PHE A 152 7.23 5.02 -1.82
N ASN A 153 6.10 5.72 -1.81
CA ASN A 153 5.98 7.05 -1.20
C ASN A 153 6.41 7.04 0.29
N ASN A 154 6.00 6.02 1.05
CA ASN A 154 6.39 5.85 2.44
C ASN A 154 7.89 5.56 2.62
N ALA A 155 8.51 4.87 1.66
CA ALA A 155 9.96 4.64 1.67
C ALA A 155 10.71 5.96 1.46
N LEU A 156 10.31 6.77 0.47
CA LEU A 156 10.91 8.08 0.21
C LEU A 156 10.79 9.03 1.41
N THR A 157 9.66 9.01 2.13
CA THR A 157 9.45 9.84 3.33
C THR A 157 10.46 9.56 4.45
N LYS A 158 11.10 8.40 4.45
CA LYS A 158 12.10 8.03 5.47
C LYS A 158 13.52 8.52 5.12
N LEU A 159 13.73 8.94 3.90
CA LEU A 159 15.01 9.44 3.44
C LEU A 159 15.27 10.84 4.03
N PRO A 160 16.51 11.17 4.36
CA PRO A 160 16.87 12.53 4.78
C PRO A 160 16.67 13.54 3.64
N ASN A 161 16.90 13.13 2.41
CA ASN A 161 16.68 13.89 1.20
C ASN A 161 16.08 12.98 0.14
N VAL A 162 15.06 13.43 -0.58
CA VAL A 162 14.42 12.67 -1.63
C VAL A 162 15.15 12.92 -2.96
N PRO A 163 15.70 11.88 -3.63
CA PRO A 163 16.31 12.04 -4.94
C PRO A 163 15.27 12.49 -5.98
N ARG A 164 15.62 13.47 -6.80
CA ARG A 164 14.74 14.03 -7.85
C ARG A 164 14.23 12.95 -8.80
N GLU A 165 15.08 12.05 -9.24
CA GLU A 165 14.70 10.94 -10.11
C GLU A 165 13.58 10.08 -9.51
N ALA A 166 13.70 9.72 -8.24
CA ALA A 166 12.69 8.93 -7.54
C ALA A 166 11.37 9.71 -7.34
N ALA A 167 11.46 11.01 -7.07
CA ALA A 167 10.29 11.88 -6.91
C ALA A 167 9.56 12.07 -8.24
N GLU A 168 10.27 12.35 -9.33
CA GLU A 168 9.70 12.52 -10.67
C GLU A 168 9.04 11.23 -11.15
N ALA A 169 9.70 10.09 -10.99
CA ALA A 169 9.11 8.80 -11.31
C ALA A 169 7.82 8.53 -10.52
N LEU A 170 7.80 8.82 -9.20
CA LEU A 170 6.60 8.66 -8.38
C LEU A 170 5.46 9.57 -8.85
N VAL A 171 5.77 10.82 -9.25
CA VAL A 171 4.77 11.77 -9.79
C VAL A 171 4.19 11.23 -11.09
N VAL A 172 5.03 10.79 -12.04
CA VAL A 172 4.58 10.20 -13.31
C VAL A 172 3.71 8.97 -13.07
N MET A 173 4.15 8.05 -12.21
CA MET A 173 3.40 6.84 -11.87
C MET A 173 2.05 7.12 -11.18
N THR A 174 1.93 8.25 -10.48
CA THR A 174 0.68 8.64 -9.80
C THR A 174 -0.30 9.34 -10.73
N ALA A 175 0.15 9.97 -11.81
CA ALA A 175 -0.64 10.79 -12.72
C ALA A 175 -1.92 10.11 -13.26
N PRO A 176 -1.94 8.82 -13.66
CA PRO A 176 -3.16 8.19 -14.15
C PRO A 176 -4.29 8.15 -13.11
N LEU A 177 -3.94 8.14 -11.83
CA LEU A 177 -4.87 8.05 -10.70
C LEU A 177 -5.23 9.41 -10.11
N ALA A 178 -4.24 10.31 -10.00
CA ALA A 178 -4.35 11.63 -9.38
C ALA A 178 -3.71 12.72 -10.26
N PRO A 179 -4.33 13.05 -11.41
CA PRO A 179 -3.70 13.91 -12.42
C PRO A 179 -3.47 15.36 -11.95
N HIS A 180 -4.34 15.92 -11.12
CA HIS A 180 -4.22 17.34 -10.77
C HIS A 180 -3.00 17.59 -9.86
N ILE A 181 -2.80 16.78 -8.81
CA ILE A 181 -1.63 16.91 -7.95
C ILE A 181 -0.34 16.54 -8.68
N ALA A 182 -0.41 15.55 -9.60
CA ALA A 182 0.74 15.14 -10.38
C ALA A 182 1.21 16.25 -11.32
N GLU A 183 0.30 16.90 -12.06
CA GLU A 183 0.62 18.04 -12.93
C GLU A 183 1.17 19.23 -12.15
N GLU A 184 0.59 19.56 -10.99
CA GLU A 184 1.09 20.64 -10.15
C GLU A 184 2.51 20.34 -9.63
N LEU A 185 2.77 19.12 -9.16
CA LEU A 185 4.10 18.71 -8.71
C LEU A 185 5.10 18.70 -9.86
N TRP A 186 4.70 18.26 -11.04
CA TRP A 186 5.52 18.24 -12.25
C TRP A 186 5.98 19.65 -12.65
N ALA A 187 5.03 20.59 -12.66
CA ALA A 187 5.34 22.00 -12.91
C ALA A 187 6.28 22.58 -11.83
N LYS A 188 6.07 22.28 -10.55
CA LYS A 188 6.97 22.74 -9.46
C LYS A 188 8.36 22.13 -9.53
N LEU A 189 8.50 20.93 -10.05
CA LEU A 189 9.80 20.30 -10.33
C LEU A 189 10.55 20.96 -11.49
N GLY A 190 9.92 21.92 -12.17
CA GLY A 190 10.57 22.75 -13.23
C GLY A 190 10.26 22.33 -14.65
N HIS A 191 9.34 21.41 -14.85
CA HIS A 191 8.90 20.99 -16.18
C HIS A 191 7.86 21.96 -16.74
N SER A 192 8.00 22.38 -17.98
CA SER A 192 7.12 23.35 -18.63
C SER A 192 5.98 22.71 -19.44
N GLU A 193 6.11 21.42 -19.74
CA GLU A 193 5.11 20.69 -20.53
C GLU A 193 4.26 19.79 -19.63
N THR A 194 3.03 19.51 -20.08
CA THR A 194 2.10 18.64 -19.36
C THR A 194 2.63 17.21 -19.24
N LEU A 195 2.37 16.60 -18.11
CA LEU A 195 2.69 15.22 -17.80
C LEU A 195 1.96 14.22 -18.70
N THR A 196 0.85 14.63 -19.32
CA THR A 196 0.00 13.80 -20.20
C THR A 196 0.78 13.10 -21.32
N PHE A 197 1.87 13.70 -21.81
CA PHE A 197 2.67 13.17 -22.91
C PHE A 197 4.03 12.60 -22.47
N VAL A 198 4.25 12.51 -21.18
CA VAL A 198 5.47 11.90 -20.62
C VAL A 198 5.29 10.38 -20.61
N ASP A 199 6.28 9.67 -21.14
CA ASP A 199 6.28 8.22 -21.13
C ASP A 199 6.32 7.67 -19.71
N PHE A 200 5.63 6.56 -19.48
CA PHE A 200 5.71 5.85 -18.20
C PHE A 200 7.14 5.36 -17.99
N PRO A 201 7.71 5.53 -16.77
CA PRO A 201 9.10 5.16 -16.51
C PRO A 201 9.34 3.67 -16.79
N GLN A 202 10.54 3.35 -17.29
CA GLN A 202 10.93 1.99 -17.63
C GLN A 202 11.83 1.41 -16.55
N ALA A 203 11.56 0.17 -16.15
CA ALA A 203 12.42 -0.53 -15.19
C ALA A 203 13.71 -1.02 -15.86
N ASP A 204 14.86 -0.86 -15.18
CA ASP A 204 16.09 -1.52 -15.56
C ASP A 204 16.05 -2.99 -15.11
N PRO A 205 16.09 -3.97 -16.02
CA PRO A 205 16.06 -5.39 -15.67
C PRO A 205 17.20 -5.82 -14.73
N ALA A 206 18.34 -5.16 -14.76
CA ALA A 206 19.47 -5.46 -13.87
C ALA A 206 19.15 -5.15 -12.40
N LEU A 207 18.23 -4.19 -12.13
CA LEU A 207 17.83 -3.79 -10.79
C LEU A 207 16.62 -4.58 -10.26
N LEU A 208 16.02 -5.44 -11.08
CA LEU A 208 14.89 -6.29 -10.68
C LEU A 208 15.35 -7.59 -10.00
N VAL A 209 16.57 -8.01 -10.26
CA VAL A 209 17.14 -9.23 -9.68
C VAL A 209 17.60 -8.94 -8.26
N ASP A 210 17.12 -9.72 -7.32
CA ASP A 210 17.64 -9.67 -5.94
C ASP A 210 18.93 -10.46 -5.86
N ASP A 211 20.01 -9.81 -5.47
CA ASP A 211 21.29 -10.49 -5.19
C ASP A 211 21.19 -11.31 -3.89
N THR A 212 20.26 -10.94 -3.00
CA THR A 212 20.01 -11.64 -1.75
C THR A 212 18.54 -11.98 -1.57
N VAL A 213 18.27 -13.09 -0.86
CA VAL A 213 16.93 -13.58 -0.54
C VAL A 213 16.86 -13.94 0.93
N THR A 214 15.73 -13.67 1.57
CA THR A 214 15.51 -14.11 2.95
C THR A 214 15.22 -15.61 3.02
N CYS A 215 16.17 -16.39 3.52
CA CYS A 215 15.99 -17.79 3.84
C CYS A 215 15.33 -17.98 5.20
N VAL A 216 14.25 -18.76 5.26
CA VAL A 216 13.59 -19.12 6.52
C VAL A 216 14.26 -20.37 7.09
N VAL A 217 14.82 -20.27 8.31
CA VAL A 217 15.42 -21.40 9.00
C VAL A 217 14.49 -21.91 10.09
N GLN A 218 14.13 -23.19 9.98
CA GLN A 218 13.24 -23.88 10.89
C GLN A 218 13.97 -24.97 11.69
N VAL A 219 13.54 -25.19 12.92
CA VAL A 219 13.88 -26.35 13.72
C VAL A 219 12.60 -27.09 14.08
N GLN A 220 12.46 -28.34 13.62
CA GLN A 220 11.24 -29.15 13.79
C GLN A 220 9.97 -28.44 13.25
N GLY A 221 10.07 -27.80 12.07
CA GLY A 221 8.96 -27.08 11.43
C GLY A 221 8.61 -25.73 12.04
N LYS A 222 9.26 -25.30 13.13
CA LYS A 222 9.06 -23.99 13.73
C LYS A 222 10.15 -23.02 13.32
N VAL A 223 9.77 -21.87 12.77
CA VAL A 223 10.70 -20.80 12.38
C VAL A 223 11.52 -20.35 13.59
N ARG A 224 12.85 -20.35 13.44
CA ARG A 224 13.80 -19.94 14.49
C ARG A 224 14.68 -18.79 14.07
N ASP A 225 14.96 -18.67 12.76
CA ASP A 225 15.75 -17.57 12.22
C ASP A 225 15.33 -17.23 10.79
N ARG A 226 15.80 -16.07 10.31
CA ARG A 226 15.74 -15.63 8.92
C ARG A 226 17.12 -15.10 8.56
N LEU A 227 17.70 -15.64 7.49
CA LEU A 227 19.03 -15.28 7.02
C LEU A 227 18.92 -14.59 5.65
N GLU A 228 19.62 -13.49 5.48
CA GLU A 228 19.83 -12.89 4.15
C GLU A 228 20.97 -13.65 3.48
N VAL A 229 20.67 -14.30 2.37
CA VAL A 229 21.61 -15.16 1.64
C VAL A 229 21.62 -14.81 0.16
N ALA A 230 22.70 -15.09 -0.56
CA ALA A 230 22.76 -14.90 -2.00
C ALA A 230 21.63 -15.69 -2.70
N ALA A 231 21.04 -15.11 -3.74
CA ALA A 231 19.93 -15.74 -4.47
C ALA A 231 20.36 -17.03 -5.17
N ASP A 232 21.63 -17.15 -5.53
CA ASP A 232 22.28 -18.28 -6.18
C ASP A 232 23.06 -19.19 -5.21
N ILE A 233 22.86 -19.02 -3.89
CA ILE A 233 23.56 -19.77 -2.84
C ILE A 233 23.42 -21.28 -3.06
N SER A 234 24.53 -22.02 -2.91
CA SER A 234 24.53 -23.46 -2.97
C SER A 234 23.79 -24.09 -1.77
N GLU A 235 23.34 -25.34 -1.94
CA GLU A 235 22.73 -26.11 -0.83
C GLU A 235 23.71 -26.27 0.34
N GLU A 236 24.99 -26.52 0.06
CA GLU A 236 26.03 -26.71 1.04
C GLU A 236 26.31 -25.44 1.83
N ASP A 237 26.45 -24.29 1.15
CA ASP A 237 26.72 -23.01 1.80
C ASP A 237 25.52 -22.53 2.61
N LEU A 238 24.30 -22.73 2.11
CA LEU A 238 23.08 -22.38 2.82
C LEU A 238 22.92 -23.21 4.11
N GLN A 239 23.22 -24.51 4.03
CA GLN A 239 23.23 -25.38 5.19
C GLN A 239 24.28 -24.92 6.22
N ALA A 240 25.48 -24.59 5.76
CA ALA A 240 26.56 -24.12 6.63
C ALA A 240 26.19 -22.82 7.34
N GLN A 241 25.65 -21.84 6.61
CA GLN A 241 25.21 -20.57 7.19
C GLN A 241 24.06 -20.76 8.18
N ALA A 242 23.08 -21.62 7.89
CA ALA A 242 21.98 -21.92 8.80
C ALA A 242 22.47 -22.53 10.12
N LEU A 243 23.42 -23.47 10.07
CA LEU A 243 24.00 -24.08 11.27
C LEU A 243 24.94 -23.13 12.05
N ALA A 244 25.53 -22.14 11.38
CA ALA A 244 26.36 -21.12 11.99
C ALA A 244 25.57 -20.10 12.82
N SER A 245 24.27 -19.92 12.55
CA SER A 245 23.41 -18.96 13.26
C SER A 245 23.35 -19.28 14.76
N ASP A 246 23.57 -18.26 15.59
CA ASP A 246 23.52 -18.40 17.06
C ASP A 246 22.10 -18.74 17.55
N LYS A 247 21.06 -18.23 16.89
CA LYS A 247 19.66 -18.56 17.21
C LYS A 247 19.37 -20.05 16.92
N ILE A 248 19.94 -20.60 15.86
CA ILE A 248 19.79 -22.01 15.52
C ILE A 248 20.58 -22.87 16.47
N LYS A 249 21.83 -22.52 16.80
CA LYS A 249 22.64 -23.21 17.82
C LYS A 249 21.90 -23.27 19.15
N ALA A 250 21.31 -22.15 19.59
CA ALA A 250 20.51 -22.09 20.81
C ALA A 250 19.26 -22.98 20.75
N ALA A 251 18.59 -23.03 19.61
CA ALA A 251 17.38 -23.85 19.39
C ALA A 251 17.70 -25.35 19.32
N LEU A 252 18.95 -25.71 18.99
CA LEU A 252 19.46 -27.09 18.88
C LEU A 252 20.13 -27.55 20.22
N ALA A 253 20.35 -26.66 21.20
CA ALA A 253 21.04 -26.98 22.42
C ALA A 253 20.55 -28.31 23.04
N GLY A 254 21.45 -29.28 23.18
CA GLY A 254 21.18 -30.60 23.72
C GLY A 254 20.44 -31.60 22.79
N LYS A 255 20.22 -31.25 21.52
CA LYS A 255 19.57 -32.09 20.55
C LYS A 255 20.54 -32.61 19.48
N VAL A 256 20.34 -33.82 19.03
CA VAL A 256 21.13 -34.41 17.93
C VAL A 256 20.40 -34.12 16.60
N VAL A 257 21.11 -33.50 15.65
CA VAL A 257 20.57 -33.27 14.30
C VAL A 257 20.46 -34.63 13.58
N ARG A 258 19.26 -34.99 13.19
CA ARG A 258 18.95 -36.24 12.47
C ARG A 258 18.89 -36.07 10.97
N LYS A 259 18.35 -34.94 10.52
CA LYS A 259 18.18 -34.65 9.09
C LYS A 259 18.11 -33.14 8.88
N ILE A 260 18.69 -32.67 7.79
CA ILE A 260 18.54 -31.28 7.32
C ILE A 260 17.90 -31.35 5.96
N ILE A 261 16.85 -30.56 5.75
CA ILE A 261 16.15 -30.39 4.48
C ILE A 261 16.45 -28.97 4.02
N VAL A 262 17.19 -28.86 2.91
CA VAL A 262 17.57 -27.58 2.32
C VAL A 262 16.81 -27.40 1.01
N ARG A 263 16.27 -26.22 0.80
CA ARG A 263 15.64 -25.78 -0.45
C ARG A 263 16.14 -24.38 -0.78
N PRO A 264 17.30 -24.27 -1.43
CA PRO A 264 17.88 -22.99 -1.76
C PRO A 264 16.93 -22.17 -2.68
N PRO A 265 16.93 -20.84 -2.52
CA PRO A 265 17.56 -20.07 -1.44
C PRO A 265 16.62 -19.87 -0.23
N ASN A 266 15.41 -20.45 -0.23
CA ASN A 266 14.28 -19.98 0.57
C ASN A 266 14.11 -20.67 1.94
N LEU A 267 14.57 -21.93 2.10
CA LEU A 267 14.22 -22.72 3.29
C LEU A 267 15.34 -23.68 3.73
N VAL A 268 15.61 -23.66 5.02
CA VAL A 268 16.31 -24.75 5.72
C VAL A 268 15.44 -25.26 6.86
N ASN A 269 15.15 -26.57 6.91
CA ASN A 269 14.44 -27.18 8.03
C ASN A 269 15.31 -28.28 8.68
N ILE A 270 15.66 -28.07 9.95
CA ILE A 270 16.50 -28.95 10.74
C ILE A 270 15.63 -29.84 11.62
N VAL A 271 15.69 -31.16 11.39
CA VAL A 271 15.03 -32.16 12.21
C VAL A 271 16.03 -32.64 13.27
N ALA A 272 15.74 -32.40 14.53
CA ALA A 272 16.59 -32.75 15.67
C ALA A 272 15.79 -33.47 16.77
N GLY A 273 16.44 -34.33 17.52
CA GLY A 273 15.79 -35.08 18.59
C GLY A 273 16.79 -35.65 19.62
#